data_43a8ad08adaf94ca8cab785fe6149bf8
#
_entry.id   43a8ad08adaf94ca8cab785fe6149bf8
#
_cell.length_a   1.000
_cell.length_b   1.000
_cell.length_c   1.000
_cell.angle_alpha   90.00
_cell.angle_beta   90.00
_cell.angle_gamma   90.00
#
_symmetry.space_group_name_H-M   'P 1'
#
loop_
_entity.id
_entity.type
_entity.pdbx_description
1 polymer ?
#
loop_
_entity_poly.entity_id
_entity_poly.type
_entity_poly.pdbx_seq_one_letter_code
_entity_poly.pdbx_strand_id
1 'polypeptide(L)'
;NKDARKWFGDKYRFLIEKGIDGFWNDMNEPAIFYSTEGMKEVKELAGEFAKDTEGKIHIWKMQSALRNVANNPEDYRRFYHNVDGRKIRHDKVHNLFGYNMTRAAGEAFERIDPEKRFLMFSRSSYIGMHRYGGIWTGDNKSWWAHILLNLKMMPSLNMCGFLYAGADLGGFGADTTRELLLRFLALGVFTPLMRDHTAIGTREQECYQFENVEDFRHVIGVRYRLIPYLYSEYMK
;
A
#
# COMPACT_ATOMS: atom_id res chain seq x y z
N ASN A 1 -10.29 -18.77 3.72
CA ASN A 1 -9.83 -20.10 4.15
C ASN A 1 -8.90 -19.97 5.35
N LYS A 2 -9.20 -20.67 6.47
CA LYS A 2 -8.44 -20.61 7.73
C LYS A 2 -7.03 -21.18 7.59
N ASP A 3 -6.88 -22.29 6.85
CA ASP A 3 -5.60 -22.95 6.67
C ASP A 3 -4.64 -22.08 5.83
N ALA A 4 -5.17 -21.43 4.79
CA ALA A 4 -4.38 -20.50 3.98
C ALA A 4 -3.91 -19.29 4.81
N ARG A 5 -4.76 -18.74 5.69
CA ARG A 5 -4.36 -17.67 6.60
C ARG A 5 -3.28 -18.12 7.58
N LYS A 6 -3.47 -19.32 8.16
CA LYS A 6 -2.46 -19.89 9.06
C LYS A 6 -1.13 -20.08 8.35
N TRP A 7 -1.16 -20.71 7.17
CA TRP A 7 0.03 -20.95 6.37
C TRP A 7 0.77 -19.66 6.01
N PHE A 8 0.04 -18.65 5.54
CA PHE A 8 0.63 -17.36 5.16
C PHE A 8 1.19 -16.64 6.40
N GLY A 9 0.42 -16.58 7.48
CA GLY A 9 0.85 -15.95 8.73
C GLY A 9 2.10 -16.61 9.34
N ASP A 10 2.20 -17.95 9.28
CA ASP A 10 3.36 -18.67 9.81
C ASP A 10 4.68 -18.31 9.09
N LYS A 11 4.62 -17.71 7.85
CA LYS A 11 5.81 -17.25 7.12
C LYS A 11 6.48 -16.03 7.78
N TYR A 12 5.75 -15.24 8.54
CA TYR A 12 6.32 -14.12 9.29
C TYR A 12 7.31 -14.57 10.37
N ARG A 13 7.18 -15.79 10.88
CA ARG A 13 8.09 -16.36 11.91
C ARG A 13 9.55 -16.23 11.53
N PHE A 14 9.89 -16.54 10.30
CA PHE A 14 11.26 -16.45 9.79
C PHE A 14 11.88 -15.06 9.97
N LEU A 15 11.10 -14.01 9.76
CA LEU A 15 11.55 -12.62 9.91
C LEU A 15 11.55 -12.19 11.38
N ILE A 16 10.56 -12.62 12.15
CA ILE A 16 10.45 -12.33 13.58
C ILE A 16 11.63 -12.92 14.36
N GLU A 17 12.02 -14.15 14.05
CA GLU A 17 13.19 -14.82 14.65
C GLU A 17 14.52 -14.14 14.32
N LYS A 18 14.54 -13.30 13.26
CA LYS A 18 15.69 -12.45 12.91
C LYS A 18 15.63 -11.05 13.55
N GLY A 19 14.64 -10.79 14.40
CA GLY A 19 14.49 -9.53 15.11
C GLY A 19 13.72 -8.46 14.36
N ILE A 20 12.96 -8.80 13.31
CA ILE A 20 12.09 -7.86 12.61
C ILE A 20 10.78 -7.70 13.38
N ASP A 21 10.44 -6.45 13.72
CA ASP A 21 9.27 -6.10 14.54
C ASP A 21 8.21 -5.30 13.78
N GLY A 22 8.54 -4.81 12.59
CA GLY A 22 7.65 -4.04 11.75
C GLY A 22 7.53 -4.64 10.36
N PHE A 23 6.28 -4.68 9.84
CA PHE A 23 5.96 -5.30 8.57
C PHE A 23 5.07 -4.40 7.73
N TRP A 24 5.26 -4.51 6.45
CA TRP A 24 4.53 -3.78 5.43
C TRP A 24 3.98 -4.74 4.39
N ASN A 25 2.65 -4.77 4.24
CA ASN A 25 1.97 -5.54 3.21
C ASN A 25 1.65 -4.64 2.01
N ASP A 26 2.46 -4.76 0.98
CA ASP A 26 2.27 -4.05 -0.27
C ASP A 26 1.68 -4.94 -1.35
N MET A 27 1.18 -4.35 -2.43
CA MET A 27 0.70 -5.02 -3.64
C MET A 27 -0.46 -6.01 -3.41
N ASN A 28 -1.24 -5.81 -2.36
CA ASN A 28 -2.22 -6.76 -1.84
C ASN A 28 -3.69 -6.42 -2.13
N GLU A 29 -3.95 -5.71 -3.22
CA GLU A 29 -5.29 -5.56 -3.81
C GLU A 29 -5.86 -6.88 -4.39
N PRO A 30 -5.16 -7.80 -5.06
CA PRO A 30 -3.76 -7.87 -5.49
C PRO A 30 -3.43 -6.95 -6.67
N ALA A 31 -2.24 -6.34 -6.66
CA ALA A 31 -1.85 -5.33 -7.65
C ALA A 31 -1.50 -5.91 -9.02
N ILE A 32 -0.96 -7.11 -9.05
CA ILE A 32 -0.66 -7.84 -10.29
C ILE A 32 -1.54 -9.08 -10.32
N PHE A 33 -2.64 -9.00 -11.04
CA PHE A 33 -3.64 -10.05 -11.08
C PHE A 33 -4.18 -10.20 -12.51
N TYR A 34 -3.87 -11.32 -13.12
CA TYR A 34 -4.31 -11.66 -14.47
C TYR A 34 -4.61 -13.15 -14.58
N SER A 35 -5.48 -13.51 -15.53
CA SER A 35 -5.74 -14.89 -15.90
C SER A 35 -4.90 -15.31 -17.11
N THR A 36 -4.75 -16.61 -17.31
CA THR A 36 -4.13 -17.17 -18.51
C THR A 36 -4.89 -16.74 -19.77
N GLU A 37 -6.21 -16.71 -19.68
CA GLU A 37 -7.12 -16.29 -20.75
C GLU A 37 -6.93 -14.80 -21.07
N GLY A 38 -6.94 -13.92 -20.04
CA GLY A 38 -6.70 -12.50 -20.22
C GLY A 38 -5.33 -12.18 -20.82
N MET A 39 -4.31 -12.94 -20.41
CA MET A 39 -2.97 -12.80 -21.00
C MET A 39 -2.96 -13.24 -22.47
N LYS A 40 -3.69 -14.29 -22.83
CA LYS A 40 -3.83 -14.74 -24.22
C LYS A 40 -4.51 -13.68 -25.07
N GLU A 41 -5.62 -13.11 -24.61
CA GLU A 41 -6.35 -12.03 -25.27
C GLU A 41 -5.44 -10.82 -25.56
N VAL A 42 -4.60 -10.41 -24.59
CA VAL A 42 -3.64 -9.31 -24.78
C VAL A 42 -2.57 -9.67 -25.80
N LYS A 43 -2.05 -10.89 -25.80
CA LYS A 43 -1.04 -11.34 -26.77
C LYS A 43 -1.61 -11.41 -28.21
N GLU A 44 -2.84 -11.89 -28.35
CA GLU A 44 -3.53 -11.90 -29.64
C GLU A 44 -3.73 -10.49 -30.18
N LEU A 45 -4.24 -9.55 -29.36
CA LEU A 45 -4.40 -8.17 -29.74
C LEU A 45 -3.05 -7.50 -30.09
N ALA A 46 -1.99 -7.80 -29.35
CA ALA A 46 -0.65 -7.30 -29.66
C ALA A 46 -0.14 -7.82 -31.01
N GLY A 47 -0.40 -9.10 -31.31
CA GLY A 47 -0.07 -9.70 -32.60
C GLY A 47 -0.86 -9.11 -33.77
N GLU A 48 -2.14 -8.79 -33.58
CA GLU A 48 -2.97 -8.09 -34.55
C GLU A 48 -2.47 -6.66 -34.77
N PHE A 49 -2.17 -5.93 -33.69
CA PHE A 49 -1.65 -4.56 -33.75
C PHE A 49 -0.31 -4.49 -34.50
N ALA A 50 0.59 -5.45 -34.27
CA ALA A 50 1.88 -5.51 -34.96
C ALA A 50 1.76 -5.75 -36.47
N LYS A 51 0.64 -6.30 -36.93
CA LYS A 51 0.35 -6.55 -38.35
C LYS A 51 -0.51 -5.47 -39.00
N ASP A 52 -1.03 -4.54 -38.21
CA ASP A 52 -1.93 -3.48 -38.67
C ASP A 52 -1.13 -2.34 -39.32
N THR A 53 -0.82 -2.48 -40.62
CA THR A 53 -0.15 -1.45 -41.42
C THR A 53 -1.07 -0.33 -41.84
N GLU A 54 -2.37 -0.49 -41.69
CA GLU A 54 -3.38 0.49 -42.12
C GLU A 54 -3.90 1.37 -40.96
N GLY A 55 -3.42 1.11 -39.72
CA GLY A 55 -3.81 1.89 -38.55
C GLY A 55 -5.26 1.69 -38.12
N LYS A 56 -5.85 0.53 -38.44
CA LYS A 56 -7.24 0.17 -38.05
C LYS A 56 -7.40 -0.04 -36.55
N ILE A 57 -6.32 -0.49 -35.87
CA ILE A 57 -6.33 -0.69 -34.44
C ILE A 57 -5.76 0.55 -33.76
N HIS A 58 -6.63 1.29 -33.08
CA HIS A 58 -6.20 2.51 -32.41
C HIS A 58 -5.25 2.22 -31.24
N ILE A 59 -4.16 3.00 -31.13
CA ILE A 59 -3.15 2.85 -30.08
C ILE A 59 -3.74 2.82 -28.66
N TRP A 60 -4.81 3.58 -28.42
CA TRP A 60 -5.50 3.58 -27.11
C TRP A 60 -6.14 2.24 -26.75
N LYS A 61 -6.58 1.46 -27.76
CA LYS A 61 -7.09 0.09 -27.51
C LYS A 61 -5.97 -0.81 -27.01
N MET A 62 -4.80 -0.71 -27.64
CA MET A 62 -3.62 -1.46 -27.22
C MET A 62 -3.14 -1.03 -25.83
N GLN A 63 -3.06 0.27 -25.57
CA GLN A 63 -2.67 0.80 -24.27
C GLN A 63 -3.63 0.37 -23.16
N SER A 64 -4.94 0.40 -23.43
CA SER A 64 -5.96 -0.08 -22.48
C SER A 64 -5.81 -1.57 -22.20
N ALA A 65 -5.58 -2.38 -23.24
CA ALA A 65 -5.36 -3.81 -23.06
C ALA A 65 -4.12 -4.12 -22.22
N LEU A 66 -3.02 -3.41 -22.45
CA LEU A 66 -1.80 -3.55 -21.64
C LEU A 66 -2.02 -3.13 -20.17
N ARG A 67 -2.78 -2.08 -19.92
CA ARG A 67 -3.16 -1.69 -18.55
C ARG A 67 -4.01 -2.76 -17.87
N ASN A 68 -4.85 -3.44 -18.63
CA ASN A 68 -5.74 -4.49 -18.12
C ASN A 68 -5.03 -5.81 -17.82
N VAL A 69 -3.74 -5.96 -18.13
CA VAL A 69 -2.94 -7.13 -17.71
C VAL A 69 -2.80 -7.20 -16.18
N ALA A 70 -2.94 -6.04 -15.51
CA ALA A 70 -2.99 -5.99 -14.06
C ALA A 70 -4.37 -5.45 -13.62
N ASN A 71 -5.10 -6.24 -12.85
CA ASN A 71 -6.40 -5.84 -12.28
C ASN A 71 -7.56 -5.64 -13.28
N ASN A 72 -7.60 -6.44 -14.33
CA ASN A 72 -8.75 -6.45 -15.22
C ASN A 72 -10.00 -7.01 -14.49
N PRO A 73 -11.13 -6.26 -14.44
CA PRO A 73 -12.37 -6.73 -13.82
C PRO A 73 -12.90 -8.06 -14.40
N GLU A 74 -12.65 -8.35 -15.69
CA GLU A 74 -13.04 -9.63 -16.28
C GLU A 74 -12.21 -10.78 -15.71
N ASP A 75 -10.94 -10.57 -15.40
CA ASP A 75 -10.11 -11.56 -14.74
C ASP A 75 -10.60 -11.87 -13.33
N TYR A 76 -11.11 -10.86 -12.59
CA TYR A 76 -11.71 -11.11 -11.28
C TYR A 76 -12.88 -12.07 -11.31
N ARG A 77 -13.59 -12.17 -12.42
CA ARG A 77 -14.70 -13.11 -12.62
C ARG A 77 -14.25 -14.54 -13.00
N ARG A 78 -13.01 -14.69 -13.42
CA ARG A 78 -12.42 -15.98 -13.82
C ARG A 78 -11.82 -16.74 -12.64
N PHE A 79 -11.55 -16.07 -11.50
CA PHE A 79 -10.97 -16.67 -10.32
C PHE A 79 -11.99 -16.97 -9.23
N TYR A 80 -11.73 -18.05 -8.48
CA TYR A 80 -12.58 -18.49 -7.39
C TYR A 80 -11.75 -18.81 -6.16
N HIS A 81 -12.30 -18.49 -5.01
CA HIS A 81 -11.79 -18.87 -3.69
C HIS A 81 -12.58 -20.05 -3.15
N ASN A 82 -11.90 -21.02 -2.55
CA ASN A 82 -12.55 -22.07 -1.80
C ASN A 82 -12.66 -21.65 -0.33
N VAL A 83 -13.89 -21.46 0.12
CA VAL A 83 -14.21 -21.07 1.49
C VAL A 83 -15.14 -22.15 2.06
N ASP A 84 -14.60 -22.99 2.93
CA ASP A 84 -15.34 -24.08 3.59
C ASP A 84 -16.14 -24.96 2.60
N GLY A 85 -15.46 -25.37 1.50
CA GLY A 85 -16.04 -26.19 0.44
C GLY A 85 -16.90 -25.44 -0.59
N ARG A 86 -17.14 -24.13 -0.38
CA ARG A 86 -17.88 -23.29 -1.33
C ARG A 86 -16.95 -22.50 -2.23
N LYS A 87 -17.22 -22.52 -3.53
CA LYS A 87 -16.53 -21.67 -4.50
C LYS A 87 -17.17 -20.28 -4.53
N ILE A 88 -16.38 -19.26 -4.17
CA ILE A 88 -16.80 -17.86 -4.22
C ILE A 88 -15.95 -17.17 -5.27
N ARG A 89 -16.59 -16.50 -6.22
CA ARG A 89 -15.90 -15.76 -7.29
C ARG A 89 -15.17 -14.54 -6.72
N HIS A 90 -13.95 -14.27 -7.22
CA HIS A 90 -13.06 -13.24 -6.68
C HIS A 90 -13.68 -11.84 -6.69
N ASP A 91 -14.40 -11.44 -7.74
CA ASP A 91 -15.08 -10.13 -7.81
C ASP A 91 -16.07 -9.87 -6.68
N LYS A 92 -16.58 -10.92 -6.01
CA LYS A 92 -17.48 -10.80 -4.86
C LYS A 92 -16.76 -10.61 -3.54
N VAL A 93 -15.48 -10.89 -3.48
CA VAL A 93 -14.66 -10.84 -2.25
C VAL A 93 -13.34 -10.11 -2.44
N HIS A 94 -13.17 -9.44 -3.58
CA HIS A 94 -11.96 -8.72 -3.95
C HIS A 94 -11.45 -7.80 -2.83
N ASN A 95 -12.31 -6.97 -2.27
CA ASN A 95 -11.95 -6.03 -1.21
C ASN A 95 -11.51 -6.70 0.11
N LEU A 96 -11.79 -8.01 0.27
CA LEU A 96 -11.35 -8.77 1.44
C LEU A 96 -9.97 -9.41 1.27
N PHE A 97 -9.32 -9.26 0.11
CA PHE A 97 -8.03 -9.91 -0.13
C PHE A 97 -6.95 -9.34 0.78
N GLY A 98 -6.67 -8.03 0.70
CA GLY A 98 -5.71 -7.35 1.57
C GLY A 98 -6.09 -7.41 3.06
N TYR A 99 -7.39 -7.30 3.37
CA TYR A 99 -7.90 -7.52 4.72
C TYR A 99 -7.47 -8.90 5.28
N ASN A 100 -7.70 -9.98 4.52
CA ASN A 100 -7.36 -11.33 4.99
C ASN A 100 -5.85 -11.58 5.05
N MET A 101 -5.07 -10.93 4.20
CA MET A 101 -3.61 -10.97 4.26
C MET A 101 -3.09 -10.33 5.57
N THR A 102 -3.58 -9.15 5.90
CA THR A 102 -3.22 -8.44 7.13
C THR A 102 -3.73 -9.17 8.39
N ARG A 103 -4.95 -9.71 8.32
CA ARG A 103 -5.50 -10.56 9.37
C ARG A 103 -4.64 -11.80 9.61
N ALA A 104 -4.14 -12.44 8.56
CA ALA A 104 -3.26 -13.61 8.68
C ALA A 104 -1.97 -13.26 9.43
N ALA A 105 -1.40 -12.08 9.19
CA ALA A 105 -0.25 -11.58 9.92
C ALA A 105 -0.58 -11.34 11.41
N GLY A 106 -1.65 -10.60 11.71
CA GLY A 106 -2.06 -10.32 13.09
C GLY A 106 -2.35 -11.59 13.88
N GLU A 107 -3.14 -12.54 13.31
CA GLU A 107 -3.38 -13.84 13.94
C GLU A 107 -2.07 -14.65 14.18
N ALA A 108 -1.07 -14.47 13.33
CA ALA A 108 0.23 -15.12 13.49
C ALA A 108 1.07 -14.46 14.57
N PHE A 109 1.09 -13.15 14.67
CA PHE A 109 1.84 -12.42 15.69
C PHE A 109 1.39 -12.82 17.09
N GLU A 110 0.09 -12.94 17.34
CA GLU A 110 -0.47 -13.43 18.60
C GLU A 110 -0.03 -14.87 18.93
N ARG A 111 0.16 -15.73 17.91
CA ARG A 111 0.62 -17.10 18.12
C ARG A 111 2.12 -17.23 18.29
N ILE A 112 2.90 -16.34 17.65
CA ILE A 112 4.37 -16.42 17.64
C ILE A 112 4.94 -15.82 18.94
N ASP A 113 4.46 -14.62 19.29
CA ASP A 113 4.92 -13.92 20.49
C ASP A 113 3.80 -12.97 20.99
N PRO A 114 2.90 -13.45 21.87
CA PRO A 114 1.75 -12.68 22.34
C PRO A 114 2.13 -11.49 23.23
N GLU A 115 3.33 -11.48 23.81
CA GLU A 115 3.81 -10.39 24.67
C GLU A 115 4.44 -9.25 23.86
N LYS A 116 4.76 -9.51 22.59
CA LYS A 116 5.41 -8.53 21.73
C LYS A 116 4.41 -7.73 20.88
N ARG A 117 4.66 -6.43 20.78
CA ARG A 117 3.90 -5.55 19.90
C ARG A 117 4.58 -5.49 18.54
N PHE A 118 3.88 -5.94 17.52
CA PHE A 118 4.34 -5.86 16.13
C PHE A 118 3.66 -4.70 15.42
N LEU A 119 4.43 -3.98 14.62
CA LEU A 119 3.87 -3.01 13.69
C LEU A 119 3.49 -3.71 12.38
N MET A 120 2.27 -3.49 11.93
CA MET A 120 1.79 -3.91 10.62
C MET A 120 1.05 -2.78 9.95
N PHE A 121 1.36 -2.50 8.67
CA PHE A 121 0.53 -1.63 7.85
C PHE A 121 0.42 -2.16 6.42
N SER A 122 -0.66 -1.82 5.75
CA SER A 122 -1.09 -2.42 4.49
C SER A 122 -1.54 -1.37 3.49
N ARG A 123 -1.28 -1.58 2.20
CA ARG A 123 -1.81 -0.72 1.15
C ARG A 123 -3.30 -0.94 0.96
N SER A 124 -3.72 -2.17 0.76
CA SER A 124 -5.13 -2.49 0.58
C SER A 124 -5.79 -2.82 1.91
N SER A 125 -7.01 -2.31 2.09
CA SER A 125 -7.75 -2.46 3.33
C SER A 125 -9.25 -2.62 3.10
N TYR A 126 -9.94 -3.02 4.15
CA TYR A 126 -11.38 -3.04 4.21
C TYR A 126 -11.85 -2.80 5.66
N ILE A 127 -13.13 -2.49 5.84
CA ILE A 127 -13.69 -2.27 7.17
C ILE A 127 -13.39 -3.42 8.12
N GLY A 128 -12.92 -3.11 9.31
CA GLY A 128 -12.51 -4.10 10.32
C GLY A 128 -11.02 -4.50 10.26
N MET A 129 -10.26 -4.12 9.22
CA MET A 129 -8.83 -4.42 9.13
C MET A 129 -8.00 -3.65 10.18
N HIS A 130 -8.48 -2.49 10.63
CA HIS A 130 -7.83 -1.69 11.69
C HIS A 130 -7.51 -2.47 12.97
N ARG A 131 -8.17 -3.60 13.21
CA ARG A 131 -7.88 -4.52 14.33
C ARG A 131 -6.57 -5.29 14.17
N TYR A 132 -6.02 -5.33 12.97
CA TYR A 132 -4.83 -6.12 12.63
C TYR A 132 -3.66 -5.28 12.13
N GLY A 133 -3.90 -4.04 11.77
CA GLY A 133 -2.84 -3.17 11.27
C GLY A 133 -3.34 -1.79 10.81
N GLY A 134 -2.39 -0.93 10.52
CA GLY A 134 -2.60 0.38 9.93
C GLY A 134 -2.61 0.36 8.40
N ILE A 135 -2.63 1.55 7.82
CA ILE A 135 -2.60 1.74 6.37
C ILE A 135 -1.73 2.92 5.98
N TRP A 136 -1.30 2.96 4.72
CA TRP A 136 -0.87 4.20 4.07
C TRP A 136 -1.71 4.44 2.82
N THR A 137 -1.68 5.65 2.31
CA THR A 137 -2.58 6.09 1.25
C THR A 137 -2.12 5.69 -0.17
N GLY A 138 -1.09 4.84 -0.29
CA GLY A 138 -0.58 4.32 -1.57
C GLY A 138 0.26 5.35 -2.33
N ASP A 139 0.35 5.14 -3.63
CA ASP A 139 1.26 5.80 -4.57
C ASP A 139 0.80 7.23 -4.90
N ASN A 140 0.98 8.15 -3.99
CA ASN A 140 0.73 9.57 -4.21
C ASN A 140 1.80 10.19 -5.13
N LYS A 141 1.63 11.47 -5.46
CA LYS A 141 2.58 12.22 -6.29
C LYS A 141 3.24 13.35 -5.51
N SER A 142 4.44 13.74 -5.93
CA SER A 142 5.15 14.93 -5.44
C SER A 142 4.46 16.21 -5.93
N TRP A 143 3.21 16.41 -5.48
CA TRP A 143 2.36 17.54 -5.84
C TRP A 143 1.77 18.23 -4.60
N TRP A 144 1.65 19.53 -4.64
CA TRP A 144 1.03 20.34 -3.59
C TRP A 144 -0.41 19.89 -3.27
N ALA A 145 -1.17 19.56 -4.31
CA ALA A 145 -2.54 19.05 -4.14
C ALA A 145 -2.60 17.77 -3.30
N HIS A 146 -1.56 16.93 -3.33
CA HIS A 146 -1.51 15.69 -2.56
C HIS A 146 -1.21 15.93 -1.07
N ILE A 147 -0.53 17.03 -0.71
CA ILE A 147 -0.43 17.44 0.69
C ILE A 147 -1.83 17.74 1.25
N LEU A 148 -2.61 18.55 0.52
CA LEU A 148 -3.97 18.90 0.93
C LEU A 148 -4.90 17.68 0.96
N LEU A 149 -4.75 16.77 -0.02
CA LEU A 149 -5.51 15.53 -0.05
C LEU A 149 -5.23 14.68 1.21
N ASN A 150 -3.96 14.46 1.53
CA ASN A 150 -3.55 13.68 2.70
C ASN A 150 -4.00 14.34 4.01
N LEU A 151 -3.89 15.66 4.12
CA LEU A 151 -4.39 16.40 5.28
C LEU A 151 -5.88 16.13 5.53
N LYS A 152 -6.69 16.02 4.47
CA LYS A 152 -8.12 15.71 4.56
C LYS A 152 -8.39 14.23 4.81
N MET A 153 -7.58 13.34 4.25
CA MET A 153 -7.76 11.89 4.38
C MET A 153 -7.43 11.38 5.78
N MET A 154 -6.40 11.90 6.45
CA MET A 154 -5.96 11.38 7.74
C MET A 154 -7.06 11.41 8.81
N PRO A 155 -7.77 12.53 9.06
CA PRO A 155 -8.89 12.53 10.01
C PRO A 155 -10.01 11.58 9.61
N SER A 156 -10.32 11.47 8.30
CA SER A 156 -11.36 10.55 7.81
C SER A 156 -11.00 9.09 8.07
N LEU A 157 -9.74 8.71 7.88
CA LEU A 157 -9.24 7.37 8.17
C LEU A 157 -9.28 7.06 9.68
N ASN A 158 -8.92 8.04 10.52
CA ASN A 158 -9.04 7.88 11.97
C ASN A 158 -10.50 7.67 12.40
N MET A 159 -11.44 8.40 11.81
CA MET A 159 -12.87 8.19 12.06
C MET A 159 -13.37 6.81 11.63
N CYS A 160 -12.71 6.17 10.66
CA CYS A 160 -12.95 4.78 10.27
C CYS A 160 -12.24 3.75 11.16
N GLY A 161 -11.53 4.18 12.20
CA GLY A 161 -10.82 3.33 13.15
C GLY A 161 -9.36 3.04 12.79
N PHE A 162 -8.83 3.59 11.68
CA PHE A 162 -7.41 3.43 11.33
C PHE A 162 -6.56 4.44 12.11
N LEU A 163 -6.13 4.04 13.29
CA LEU A 163 -5.31 4.88 14.16
C LEU A 163 -3.87 5.04 13.65
N TYR A 164 -3.32 4.01 12.98
CA TYR A 164 -1.99 4.07 12.37
C TYR A 164 -2.13 4.26 10.87
N ALA A 165 -2.09 5.52 10.45
CA ALA A 165 -2.24 5.92 9.05
C ALA A 165 -1.22 6.99 8.67
N GLY A 166 -0.85 7.04 7.40
CA GLY A 166 0.04 8.05 6.83
C GLY A 166 0.09 8.00 5.32
N ALA A 167 0.98 8.80 4.75
CA ALA A 167 1.21 8.89 3.31
C ALA A 167 2.69 8.76 3.01
N ASP A 168 3.03 8.54 1.76
CA ASP A 168 4.41 8.67 1.28
C ASP A 168 4.78 10.16 1.27
N LEU A 169 5.61 10.55 2.25
CA LEU A 169 6.04 11.94 2.38
C LEU A 169 7.05 12.28 1.28
N GLY A 170 6.93 13.48 0.73
CA GLY A 170 7.66 13.87 -0.47
C GLY A 170 6.93 13.51 -1.76
N GLY A 171 6.08 12.48 -1.72
CA GLY A 171 5.37 11.90 -2.84
C GLY A 171 6.08 10.70 -3.43
N PHE A 172 5.34 9.62 -3.71
CA PHE A 172 5.89 8.39 -4.28
C PHE A 172 6.30 8.57 -5.74
N GLY A 173 5.43 9.15 -6.55
CA GLY A 173 5.70 9.36 -7.96
C GLY A 173 6.05 10.82 -8.28
N ALA A 174 6.87 11.03 -9.30
CA ALA A 174 7.46 12.28 -9.73
C ALA A 174 8.54 12.83 -8.77
N ASP A 175 9.30 13.80 -9.26
CA ASP A 175 10.40 14.38 -8.51
C ASP A 175 9.92 15.42 -7.53
N THR A 176 10.30 15.29 -6.28
CA THR A 176 10.02 16.29 -5.27
C THR A 176 11.00 17.46 -5.34
N THR A 177 10.60 18.60 -4.78
CA THR A 177 11.49 19.72 -4.51
C THR A 177 11.76 19.82 -3.00
N ARG A 178 12.82 20.52 -2.64
CA ARG A 178 13.15 20.78 -1.23
C ARG A 178 11.96 21.35 -0.46
N GLU A 179 11.32 22.37 -1.01
CA GLU A 179 10.19 23.01 -0.34
C GLU A 179 9.01 22.07 -0.19
N LEU A 180 8.68 21.33 -1.24
CA LEU A 180 7.57 20.38 -1.22
C LEU A 180 7.81 19.26 -0.19
N LEU A 181 9.02 18.68 -0.14
CA LEU A 181 9.38 17.67 0.84
C LEU A 181 9.25 18.23 2.26
N LEU A 182 9.77 19.43 2.51
CA LEU A 182 9.68 20.07 3.83
C LEU A 182 8.23 20.24 4.28
N ARG A 183 7.31 20.60 3.37
CA ARG A 183 5.86 20.70 3.66
C ARG A 183 5.20 19.36 3.89
N PHE A 184 5.58 18.34 3.11
CA PHE A 184 5.13 16.96 3.37
C PHE A 184 5.57 16.48 4.76
N LEU A 185 6.83 16.72 5.13
CA LEU A 185 7.35 16.36 6.45
C LEU A 185 6.65 17.13 7.57
N ALA A 186 6.36 18.42 7.37
CA ALA A 186 5.60 19.23 8.33
C ALA A 186 4.19 18.65 8.58
N LEU A 187 3.52 18.11 7.56
CA LEU A 187 2.29 17.34 7.74
C LEU A 187 2.57 16.02 8.46
N GLY A 188 3.59 15.28 8.02
CA GLY A 188 3.96 13.97 8.55
C GLY A 188 4.30 13.96 10.03
N VAL A 189 4.80 15.08 10.58
CA VAL A 189 5.05 15.24 12.03
C VAL A 189 3.83 14.84 12.87
N PHE A 190 2.63 15.13 12.38
CA PHE A 190 1.38 14.90 13.09
C PHE A 190 0.65 13.60 12.69
N THR A 191 1.13 12.89 11.67
CA THR A 191 0.53 11.61 11.27
C THR A 191 1.19 10.45 12.00
N PRO A 192 0.47 9.41 12.41
CA PRO A 192 1.05 8.25 13.09
C PRO A 192 2.16 7.59 12.28
N LEU A 193 1.93 7.25 11.02
CA LEU A 193 2.97 6.81 10.10
C LEU A 193 3.65 8.04 9.48
N MET A 194 4.94 8.21 9.75
CA MET A 194 5.80 9.22 9.14
C MET A 194 6.93 8.53 8.39
N ARG A 195 6.81 8.46 7.07
CA ARG A 195 7.77 7.77 6.19
C ARG A 195 8.03 8.59 4.94
N ASP A 196 9.30 8.95 4.70
CA ASP A 196 9.75 9.41 3.40
C ASP A 196 9.90 8.20 2.45
N HIS A 197 9.25 8.26 1.30
CA HIS A 197 9.25 7.14 0.36
C HIS A 197 8.97 7.59 -1.07
N THR A 198 9.82 7.12 -2.01
CA THR A 198 9.74 7.45 -3.43
C THR A 198 9.90 6.22 -4.32
N ALA A 199 9.40 6.31 -5.56
CA ALA A 199 9.52 5.26 -6.56
C ALA A 199 10.92 5.20 -7.16
N ILE A 200 11.32 4.02 -7.59
CA ILE A 200 12.54 3.86 -8.37
C ILE A 200 12.48 4.70 -9.66
N GLY A 201 13.59 5.38 -9.98
CA GLY A 201 13.69 6.24 -11.17
C GLY A 201 13.19 7.67 -10.98
N THR A 202 12.73 8.04 -9.78
CA THR A 202 12.51 9.44 -9.39
C THR A 202 13.77 10.02 -8.72
N ARG A 203 13.76 11.32 -8.45
CA ARG A 203 14.84 11.97 -7.67
C ARG A 203 14.94 11.33 -6.28
N GLU A 204 16.15 11.07 -5.83
CA GLU A 204 16.44 10.77 -4.42
C GLU A 204 15.94 11.92 -3.54
N GLN A 205 15.19 11.59 -2.47
CA GLN A 205 14.52 12.61 -1.66
C GLN A 205 14.84 12.53 -0.17
N GLU A 206 15.90 11.81 0.20
CA GLU A 206 16.42 11.84 1.56
C GLU A 206 16.82 13.26 1.95
N CYS A 207 16.46 13.64 3.15
CA CYS A 207 16.63 15.03 3.62
C CYS A 207 18.06 15.59 3.45
N TYR A 208 19.09 14.74 3.50
CA TYR A 208 20.49 15.12 3.34
C TYR A 208 20.91 15.40 1.88
N GLN A 209 20.04 15.09 0.89
CA GLN A 209 20.27 15.41 -0.52
C GLN A 209 19.98 16.90 -0.84
N PHE A 210 19.35 17.61 0.08
CA PHE A 210 18.94 19.00 -0.13
C PHE A 210 19.79 19.99 0.66
N GLU A 211 19.82 21.23 0.19
CA GLU A 211 20.44 22.34 0.90
C GLU A 211 19.72 22.66 2.23
N ASN A 212 20.41 23.35 3.14
CA ASN A 212 19.87 23.78 4.44
C ASN A 212 19.22 22.65 5.24
N VAL A 213 19.97 21.61 5.50
CA VAL A 213 19.57 20.41 6.25
C VAL A 213 18.97 20.72 7.63
N GLU A 214 19.32 21.88 8.21
CA GLU A 214 18.82 22.29 9.52
C GLU A 214 17.31 22.49 9.56
N ASP A 215 16.67 22.90 8.46
CA ASP A 215 15.21 22.99 8.40
C ASP A 215 14.56 21.61 8.54
N PHE A 216 15.13 20.59 7.90
CA PHE A 216 14.69 19.20 8.03
C PHE A 216 14.92 18.66 9.45
N ARG A 217 16.09 18.95 10.04
CA ARG A 217 16.38 18.59 11.44
C ARG A 217 15.36 19.21 12.40
N HIS A 218 15.01 20.47 12.17
CA HIS A 218 14.01 21.16 12.99
C HIS A 218 12.66 20.42 12.93
N VAL A 219 12.15 20.16 11.73
CA VAL A 219 10.85 19.47 11.52
C VAL A 219 10.87 18.07 12.12
N ILE A 220 11.92 17.29 11.85
CA ILE A 220 12.08 15.94 12.41
C ILE A 220 12.22 16.01 13.93
N GLY A 221 12.92 17.01 14.46
CA GLY A 221 13.06 17.26 15.91
C GLY A 221 11.70 17.53 16.58
N VAL A 222 10.76 18.18 15.90
CA VAL A 222 9.38 18.33 16.39
C VAL A 222 8.71 16.96 16.50
N ARG A 223 8.87 16.10 15.49
CA ARG A 223 8.34 14.71 15.53
C ARG A 223 8.85 13.95 16.75
N TYR A 224 10.16 13.99 16.99
CA TYR A 224 10.75 13.27 18.12
C TYR A 224 10.19 13.75 19.48
N ARG A 225 9.92 15.04 19.63
CA ARG A 225 9.26 15.57 20.85
C ARG A 225 7.80 15.14 20.97
N LEU A 226 7.11 14.90 19.86
CA LEU A 226 5.71 14.46 19.85
C LEU A 226 5.53 12.94 20.01
N ILE A 227 6.55 12.12 19.80
CA ILE A 227 6.43 10.65 19.87
C ILE A 227 5.80 10.18 21.19
N PRO A 228 6.19 10.65 22.38
CA PRO A 228 5.56 10.19 23.63
C PRO A 228 4.06 10.51 23.68
N TYR A 229 3.66 11.68 23.19
CA TYR A 229 2.24 12.05 23.10
C TYR A 229 1.49 11.16 22.12
N LEU A 230 1.99 11.04 20.89
CA LEU A 230 1.37 10.21 19.84
C LEU A 230 1.24 8.74 20.27
N TYR A 231 2.28 8.22 20.93
CA TYR A 231 2.25 6.86 21.46
C TYR A 231 1.19 6.71 22.56
N SER A 232 1.09 7.67 23.46
CA SER A 232 0.09 7.65 24.54
C SER A 232 -1.33 7.70 24.00
N GLU A 233 -1.59 8.53 22.98
CA GLU A 233 -2.90 8.58 22.33
C GLU A 233 -3.22 7.29 21.56
N TYR A 234 -2.24 6.71 20.90
CA TYR A 234 -2.41 5.44 20.17
C TYR A 234 -2.74 4.25 21.09
N MET A 235 -2.27 4.28 22.35
CA MET A 235 -2.44 3.19 23.32
C MET A 235 -3.69 3.32 24.18
N LYS A 236 -4.50 4.39 24.07
CA LYS A 236 -5.81 4.54 24.69
C LYS A 236 -6.86 3.66 24.03
#